data_4be15dff47ab5417109dcbb4c25203aa
#
_entry.id   4be15dff47ab5417109dcbb4c25203aa
#
_cell.length_a   1.000
_cell.length_b   1.000
_cell.length_c   1.000
_cell.angle_alpha   90.00
_cell.angle_beta   90.00
_cell.angle_gamma   90.00
#
_symmetry.space_group_name_H-M   'P 1'
#
loop_
_entity.id
_entity.type
_entity.pdbx_description
1 polymer ?
#
loop_
_entity_poly.entity_id
_entity_poly.type
_entity_poly.pdbx_seq_one_letter_code
_entity_poly.pdbx_strand_id
1 'polypeptide(L)'
;NSWCHVFGRQTYTDLNSAKDSFLMAVATFGEGYHNFHHIFAGDYRNGVRWYHWDPTKWMIQVFRLMGGAHSLRRTPRSEIMRMQLAMDEKRLKSRLNNGWQQQFQVQLDNLKTRVEIAQQRIESLREEYRRLAASYATISMAKLQELKFQIRMAQIEMRAAIKQWRAFNSFLLETAKI
;
A
#
# COMPACT_ATOMS: atom_id res chain seq x y z
N ASN A 1 4.93 -14.02 -20.01
CA ASN A 1 4.04 -13.81 -18.86
C ASN A 1 3.82 -15.05 -17.98
N SER A 2 3.89 -16.28 -18.52
CA SER A 2 3.63 -17.52 -17.74
C SER A 2 4.48 -17.67 -16.46
N TRP A 3 5.73 -17.22 -16.48
CA TRP A 3 6.63 -17.26 -15.32
C TRP A 3 6.11 -16.43 -14.12
N CYS A 4 5.45 -15.29 -14.37
CA CYS A 4 4.88 -14.45 -13.33
C CYS A 4 3.62 -15.08 -12.67
N HIS A 5 3.12 -16.18 -13.20
CA HIS A 5 2.05 -16.97 -12.58
C HIS A 5 2.59 -18.16 -11.76
N VAL A 6 3.84 -18.56 -12.00
CA VAL A 6 4.47 -19.69 -11.31
C VAL A 6 5.37 -19.23 -10.17
N PHE A 7 6.25 -18.25 -10.44
CA PHE A 7 7.27 -17.81 -9.49
C PHE A 7 6.97 -16.42 -8.93
N GLY A 8 7.08 -16.24 -7.62
CA GLY A 8 6.88 -14.98 -6.94
C GLY A 8 5.86 -15.05 -5.80
N ARG A 9 5.38 -13.87 -5.37
CA ARG A 9 4.49 -13.72 -4.23
C ARG A 9 3.19 -13.01 -4.64
N GLN A 10 2.06 -13.54 -4.22
CA GLN A 10 0.76 -12.86 -4.32
C GLN A 10 0.65 -11.84 -3.18
N THR A 11 1.02 -10.60 -3.45
CA THR A 11 1.18 -9.55 -2.44
C THR A 11 -0.15 -8.89 -2.07
N TYR A 12 -1.07 -8.77 -3.03
CA TYR A 12 -2.31 -7.99 -2.90
C TYR A 12 -3.57 -8.83 -3.01
N THR A 13 -3.51 -9.94 -3.74
CA THR A 13 -4.64 -10.84 -3.94
C THR A 13 -4.16 -12.24 -4.30
N ASP A 14 -4.98 -13.23 -3.98
CA ASP A 14 -4.87 -14.62 -4.44
C ASP A 14 -6.08 -15.06 -5.29
N LEU A 15 -6.93 -14.09 -5.70
CA LEU A 15 -8.06 -14.37 -6.60
C LEU A 15 -7.62 -14.73 -8.01
N ASN A 16 -6.37 -14.43 -8.35
CA ASN A 16 -5.74 -14.84 -9.60
C ASN A 16 -4.37 -15.45 -9.31
N SER A 17 -3.77 -16.11 -10.31
CA SER A 17 -2.46 -16.76 -10.18
C SER A 17 -1.27 -15.80 -10.32
N ALA A 18 -1.49 -14.53 -10.65
CA ALA A 18 -0.43 -13.55 -10.83
C ALA A 18 0.38 -13.32 -9.54
N LYS A 19 1.69 -13.22 -9.68
CA LYS A 19 2.65 -13.08 -8.57
C LYS A 19 3.63 -11.94 -8.86
N ASP A 20 4.07 -11.28 -7.80
CA ASP A 20 5.15 -10.29 -7.87
C ASP A 20 6.50 -10.98 -7.71
N SER A 21 7.40 -10.76 -8.66
CA SER A 21 8.77 -11.25 -8.64
C SER A 21 9.72 -10.14 -9.08
N PHE A 22 10.69 -9.82 -8.23
CA PHE A 22 11.71 -8.82 -8.57
C PHE A 22 12.57 -9.27 -9.76
N LEU A 23 12.96 -10.54 -9.80
CA LEU A 23 13.76 -11.08 -10.91
C LEU A 23 13.03 -10.94 -12.24
N MET A 24 11.75 -11.27 -12.24
CA MET A 24 10.92 -11.10 -13.43
C MET A 24 10.69 -9.63 -13.77
N ALA A 25 10.57 -8.75 -12.78
CA ALA A 25 10.45 -7.32 -13.02
C ALA A 25 11.68 -6.76 -13.76
N VAL A 26 12.88 -7.25 -13.43
CA VAL A 26 14.11 -6.87 -14.15
C VAL A 26 14.06 -7.36 -15.60
N ALA A 27 13.68 -8.62 -15.83
CA ALA A 27 13.61 -9.22 -17.16
C ALA A 27 12.50 -8.64 -18.06
N THR A 28 11.43 -8.10 -17.46
CA THR A 28 10.22 -7.63 -18.17
C THR A 28 9.95 -6.14 -18.01
N PHE A 29 10.98 -5.33 -17.69
CA PHE A 29 10.87 -3.87 -17.56
C PHE A 29 9.78 -3.38 -16.58
N GLY A 30 9.54 -4.15 -15.51
CA GLY A 30 8.60 -3.82 -14.44
C GLY A 30 7.34 -4.69 -14.41
N GLU A 31 6.97 -5.37 -15.50
CA GLU A 31 5.77 -6.22 -15.53
C GLU A 31 5.83 -7.42 -14.57
N GLY A 32 7.02 -7.76 -14.08
CA GLY A 32 7.18 -8.79 -13.05
C GLY A 32 6.51 -8.45 -11.69
N TYR A 33 6.05 -7.21 -11.47
CA TYR A 33 5.12 -6.87 -10.40
C TYR A 33 3.68 -7.19 -10.82
N HIS A 34 3.45 -8.42 -11.21
CA HIS A 34 2.29 -8.86 -11.95
C HIS A 34 1.02 -8.92 -11.11
N ASN A 35 1.14 -9.27 -9.82
CA ASN A 35 0.01 -9.27 -8.91
C ASN A 35 -0.50 -7.84 -8.65
N PHE A 36 0.41 -6.85 -8.53
CA PHE A 36 0.03 -5.45 -8.45
C PHE A 36 -0.65 -4.97 -9.73
N HIS A 37 -0.03 -5.24 -10.88
CA HIS A 37 -0.55 -4.80 -12.17
C HIS A 37 -1.97 -5.32 -12.45
N HIS A 38 -2.25 -6.58 -12.14
CA HIS A 38 -3.58 -7.16 -12.36
C HIS A 38 -4.66 -6.59 -11.44
N ILE A 39 -4.32 -6.26 -10.19
CA ILE A 39 -5.29 -5.69 -9.24
C ILE A 39 -5.51 -4.20 -9.49
N PHE A 40 -4.46 -3.49 -9.80
CA PHE A 40 -4.48 -2.05 -9.98
C PHE A 40 -4.17 -1.66 -11.43
N ALA A 41 -4.85 -2.29 -12.38
CA ALA A 41 -4.61 -2.13 -13.82
C ALA A 41 -4.71 -0.68 -14.32
N GLY A 42 -5.41 0.18 -13.60
CA GLY A 42 -5.48 1.61 -13.90
C GLY A 42 -4.32 2.44 -13.33
N ASP A 43 -3.41 1.87 -12.55
CA ASP A 43 -2.23 2.57 -12.05
C ASP A 43 -1.14 2.58 -13.14
N TYR A 44 -0.56 3.73 -13.43
CA TYR A 44 0.49 3.83 -14.46
C TYR A 44 1.81 3.14 -14.07
N ARG A 45 1.95 2.73 -12.81
CA ARG A 45 3.12 2.04 -12.27
C ARG A 45 2.88 0.53 -12.23
N ASN A 46 3.90 -0.23 -12.57
CA ASN A 46 3.96 -1.64 -12.21
C ASN A 46 4.59 -1.80 -10.82
N GLY A 47 5.65 -1.07 -10.53
CA GLY A 47 6.31 -1.06 -9.23
C GLY A 47 5.86 0.11 -8.34
N VAL A 48 5.19 -0.18 -7.23
CA VAL A 48 4.60 0.81 -6.31
C VAL A 48 5.63 1.75 -5.68
N ARG A 49 6.78 1.20 -5.24
CA ARG A 49 7.82 1.97 -4.54
C ARG A 49 8.71 2.69 -5.55
N TRP A 50 9.26 3.84 -5.17
CA TRP A 50 10.13 4.60 -6.05
C TRP A 50 11.35 3.80 -6.55
N TYR A 51 11.91 2.95 -5.70
CA TYR A 51 13.06 2.10 -5.98
C TYR A 51 12.72 0.75 -6.62
N HIS A 52 11.45 0.43 -6.84
CA HIS A 52 11.09 -0.76 -7.61
C HIS A 52 11.56 -0.61 -9.05
N TRP A 53 12.25 -1.62 -9.53
CA TRP A 53 12.71 -1.66 -10.93
C TRP A 53 11.51 -1.67 -11.87
N ASP A 54 11.25 -0.52 -12.44
CA ASP A 54 10.12 -0.28 -13.35
C ASP A 54 10.52 0.85 -14.32
N PRO A 55 11.34 0.52 -15.35
CA PRO A 55 11.77 1.51 -16.33
C PRO A 55 10.61 2.17 -17.06
N THR A 56 9.51 1.45 -17.29
CA THR A 56 8.30 1.99 -17.92
C THR A 56 7.73 3.15 -17.09
N LYS A 57 7.63 3.01 -15.79
CA LYS A 57 7.22 4.09 -14.89
C LYS A 57 8.12 5.32 -15.00
N TRP A 58 9.42 5.12 -15.04
CA TRP A 58 10.39 6.22 -15.15
C TRP A 58 10.28 6.92 -16.50
N MET A 59 10.15 6.15 -17.58
CA MET A 59 9.95 6.70 -18.93
C MET A 59 8.66 7.55 -18.99
N ILE A 60 7.55 7.06 -18.45
CA ILE A 60 6.28 7.81 -18.37
C ILE A 60 6.47 9.14 -17.60
N GLN A 61 7.28 9.15 -16.52
CA GLN A 61 7.59 10.38 -15.79
C GLN A 61 8.41 11.37 -16.65
N VAL A 62 9.35 10.90 -17.44
CA VAL A 62 10.10 11.76 -18.37
C VAL A 62 9.15 12.35 -19.41
N PHE A 63 8.30 11.53 -20.04
CA PHE A 63 7.28 12.04 -20.97
C PHE A 63 6.34 13.07 -20.32
N ARG A 64 5.98 12.86 -19.05
CA ARG A 64 5.18 13.84 -18.32
C ARG A 64 5.90 15.18 -18.14
N LEU A 65 7.20 15.16 -17.83
CA LEU A 65 8.00 16.39 -17.73
C LEU A 65 8.12 17.13 -19.06
N MET A 66 8.10 16.40 -20.18
CA MET A 66 8.10 16.95 -21.54
C MET A 66 6.70 17.38 -22.03
N GLY A 67 5.65 17.25 -21.19
CA GLY A 67 4.28 17.58 -21.57
C GLY A 67 3.57 16.50 -22.42
N GLY A 68 4.19 15.35 -22.69
CA GLY A 68 3.64 14.28 -23.52
C GLY A 68 2.74 13.30 -22.78
N ALA A 69 2.68 13.36 -21.44
CA ALA A 69 1.81 12.50 -20.65
C ALA A 69 1.05 13.32 -19.60
N HIS A 70 -0.27 13.13 -19.54
CA HIS A 70 -1.15 13.88 -18.63
C HIS A 70 -1.98 12.90 -17.79
N SER A 71 -2.56 13.40 -16.70
CA SER A 71 -3.56 12.71 -15.87
C SER A 71 -3.15 11.29 -15.43
N LEU A 72 -1.88 11.12 -15.04
CA LEU A 72 -1.36 9.82 -14.59
C LEU A 72 -2.14 9.31 -13.38
N ARG A 73 -2.91 8.25 -13.58
CA ARG A 73 -3.71 7.63 -12.54
C ARG A 73 -2.81 6.87 -11.56
N ARG A 74 -3.06 7.09 -10.27
CA ARG A 74 -2.38 6.39 -9.18
C ARG A 74 -3.39 5.83 -8.20
N THR A 75 -3.27 4.58 -7.89
CA THR A 75 -4.03 3.97 -6.80
C THR A 75 -3.62 4.61 -5.47
N PRO A 76 -4.58 5.01 -4.62
CA PRO A 76 -4.30 5.53 -3.30
C PRO A 76 -3.47 4.55 -2.47
N ARG A 77 -2.49 5.07 -1.72
CA ARG A 77 -1.66 4.22 -0.84
C ARG A 77 -2.48 3.45 0.19
N SER A 78 -3.58 4.04 0.61
CA SER A 78 -4.55 3.44 1.51
C SER A 78 -5.13 2.14 0.96
N GLU A 79 -5.58 2.15 -0.27
CA GLU A 79 -6.14 0.99 -0.94
C GLU A 79 -5.11 -0.13 -1.12
N ILE A 80 -3.92 0.24 -1.63
CA ILE A 80 -2.80 -0.70 -1.78
C ILE A 80 -2.47 -1.39 -0.44
N MET A 81 -2.41 -0.60 0.64
CA MET A 81 -2.08 -1.10 1.96
C MET A 81 -3.19 -1.98 2.53
N ARG A 82 -4.48 -1.61 2.34
CA ARG A 82 -5.62 -2.42 2.75
C ARG A 82 -5.54 -3.82 2.15
N MET A 83 -5.24 -3.91 0.85
CA MET A 83 -5.08 -5.19 0.17
C MET A 83 -3.89 -6.01 0.71
N GLN A 84 -2.76 -5.35 0.97
CA GLN A 84 -1.60 -6.02 1.58
C GLN A 84 -1.91 -6.58 2.95
N LEU A 85 -2.53 -5.79 3.83
CA LEU A 85 -2.90 -6.23 5.18
C LEU A 85 -3.89 -7.39 5.16
N ALA A 86 -4.88 -7.36 4.26
CA ALA A 86 -5.84 -8.44 4.08
C ALA A 86 -5.15 -9.75 3.65
N MET A 87 -4.16 -9.66 2.73
CA MET A 87 -3.38 -10.84 2.31
C MET A 87 -2.46 -11.36 3.42
N ASP A 88 -1.84 -10.47 4.20
CA ASP A 88 -1.00 -10.86 5.34
C ASP A 88 -1.86 -11.54 6.42
N GLU A 89 -3.05 -11.02 6.71
CA GLU A 89 -4.02 -11.64 7.62
C GLU A 89 -4.48 -13.04 7.13
N LYS A 90 -4.82 -13.16 5.85
CA LYS A 90 -5.23 -14.44 5.25
C LYS A 90 -4.13 -15.49 5.37
N ARG A 91 -2.88 -15.13 5.09
CA ARG A 91 -1.73 -16.02 5.25
C ARG A 91 -1.49 -16.42 6.69
N LEU A 92 -1.66 -15.49 7.62
CA LEU A 92 -1.54 -15.77 9.04
C LEU A 92 -2.60 -16.81 9.45
N LYS A 93 -3.87 -16.55 9.10
CA LYS A 93 -4.98 -17.47 9.41
C LYS A 93 -4.78 -18.88 8.83
N SER A 94 -4.20 -19.00 7.64
CA SER A 94 -3.93 -20.30 7.03
C SER A 94 -2.80 -21.09 7.69
N ARG A 95 -1.96 -20.43 8.51
CA ARG A 95 -0.81 -21.06 9.18
C ARG A 95 -1.03 -21.30 10.68
N LEU A 96 -1.95 -20.55 11.30
CA LEU A 96 -2.29 -20.72 12.70
C LEU A 96 -3.37 -21.80 12.85
N ASN A 97 -3.23 -22.63 13.90
CA ASN A 97 -4.32 -23.50 14.30
C ASN A 97 -5.46 -22.69 14.95
N ASN A 98 -6.63 -23.31 15.10
CA ASN A 98 -7.83 -22.63 15.59
C ASN A 98 -7.65 -22.03 17.01
N GLY A 99 -6.89 -22.70 17.88
CA GLY A 99 -6.63 -22.19 19.24
C GLY A 99 -5.82 -20.90 19.23
N TRP A 100 -4.75 -20.82 18.43
CA TRP A 100 -3.94 -19.62 18.26
C TRP A 100 -4.74 -18.50 17.61
N GLN A 101 -5.58 -18.82 16.62
CA GLN A 101 -6.44 -17.83 15.97
C GLN A 101 -7.38 -17.16 16.96
N GLN A 102 -8.07 -17.93 17.82
CA GLN A 102 -8.98 -17.38 18.83
C GLN A 102 -8.24 -16.49 19.83
N GLN A 103 -7.09 -16.94 20.32
CA GLN A 103 -6.33 -16.22 21.33
C GLN A 103 -5.84 -14.86 20.87
N PHE A 104 -5.43 -14.73 19.62
CA PHE A 104 -4.81 -13.50 19.10
C PHE A 104 -5.71 -12.69 18.16
N GLN A 105 -6.91 -13.17 17.84
CA GLN A 105 -7.84 -12.49 16.94
C GLN A 105 -8.15 -11.06 17.39
N VAL A 106 -8.46 -10.87 18.68
CA VAL A 106 -8.80 -9.55 19.23
C VAL A 106 -7.62 -8.57 19.06
N GLN A 107 -6.39 -9.03 19.28
CA GLN A 107 -5.21 -8.17 19.11
C GLN A 107 -4.96 -7.82 17.64
N LEU A 108 -5.15 -8.77 16.73
CA LEU A 108 -5.06 -8.54 15.28
C LEU A 108 -6.11 -7.53 14.83
N ASP A 109 -7.35 -7.69 15.25
CA ASP A 109 -8.45 -6.79 14.89
C ASP A 109 -8.21 -5.37 15.44
N ASN A 110 -7.73 -5.25 16.68
CA ASN A 110 -7.37 -3.95 17.27
C ASN A 110 -6.26 -3.25 16.47
N LEU A 111 -5.20 -3.97 16.08
CA LEU A 111 -4.12 -3.40 15.28
C LEU A 111 -4.60 -2.99 13.89
N LYS A 112 -5.45 -3.79 13.26
CA LYS A 112 -6.06 -3.50 11.97
C LYS A 112 -6.93 -2.25 12.04
N THR A 113 -7.82 -2.17 13.02
CA THR A 113 -8.68 -1.00 13.27
C THR A 113 -7.87 0.27 13.48
N ARG A 114 -6.76 0.21 14.23
CA ARG A 114 -5.87 1.37 14.38
C ARG A 114 -5.29 1.86 13.05
N VAL A 115 -4.89 0.94 12.16
CA VAL A 115 -4.41 1.30 10.81
C VAL A 115 -5.51 1.94 10.00
N GLU A 116 -6.73 1.39 10.03
CA GLU A 116 -7.89 1.90 9.28
C GLU A 116 -8.30 3.30 9.77
N ILE A 117 -8.36 3.53 11.09
CA ILE A 117 -8.66 4.84 11.66
C ILE A 117 -7.60 5.87 11.27
N ALA A 118 -6.32 5.53 11.38
CA ALA A 118 -5.24 6.43 10.98
C ALA A 118 -5.31 6.78 9.49
N GLN A 119 -5.71 5.84 8.67
CA GLN A 119 -5.91 6.00 7.23
C GLN A 119 -7.05 6.98 6.92
N GLN A 120 -8.22 6.76 7.51
CA GLN A 120 -9.39 7.64 7.35
C GLN A 120 -9.07 9.07 7.77
N ARG A 121 -8.34 9.22 8.89
CA ARG A 121 -7.89 10.54 9.36
C ARG A 121 -6.99 11.25 8.36
N ILE A 122 -6.04 10.53 7.74
CA ILE A 122 -5.17 11.11 6.70
C ILE A 122 -5.99 11.55 5.48
N GLU A 123 -6.96 10.76 5.08
CA GLU A 123 -7.80 11.07 3.91
C GLU A 123 -8.67 12.31 4.18
N SER A 124 -9.33 12.39 5.34
CA SER A 124 -10.13 13.56 5.72
C SER A 124 -9.30 14.85 5.82
N LEU A 125 -8.13 14.80 6.45
CA LEU A 125 -7.22 15.95 6.55
C LEU A 125 -6.70 16.41 5.17
N ARG A 126 -6.44 15.48 4.26
CA ARG A 126 -6.02 15.80 2.89
C ARG A 126 -7.15 16.42 2.08
N GLU A 127 -8.37 15.98 2.30
CA GLU A 127 -9.53 16.54 1.63
C GLU A 127 -9.81 17.96 2.13
N GLU A 128 -9.75 18.18 3.44
CA GLU A 128 -9.83 19.51 4.03
C GLU A 128 -8.73 20.43 3.48
N TYR A 129 -7.49 19.96 3.46
CA TYR A 129 -6.38 20.73 2.88
C TYR A 129 -6.64 21.09 1.42
N ARG A 130 -7.16 20.16 0.58
CA ARG A 130 -7.46 20.45 -0.83
C ARG A 130 -8.57 21.47 -0.98
N ARG A 131 -9.64 21.35 -0.19
CA ARG A 131 -10.75 22.31 -0.21
C ARG A 131 -10.27 23.71 0.15
N LEU A 132 -9.50 23.85 1.21
CA LEU A 132 -8.97 25.11 1.66
C LEU A 132 -7.93 25.70 0.68
N ALA A 133 -7.06 24.89 0.12
CA ALA A 133 -6.07 25.33 -0.87
C ALA A 133 -6.70 25.74 -2.20
N ALA A 134 -7.87 25.22 -2.55
CA ALA A 134 -8.61 25.55 -3.75
C ALA A 134 -9.50 26.80 -3.58
N SER A 135 -9.86 27.14 -2.34
CA SER A 135 -10.61 28.38 -2.08
C SER A 135 -9.66 29.55 -2.11
N TYR A 136 -9.83 30.44 -3.12
CA TYR A 136 -9.08 31.70 -3.25
C TYR A 136 -9.41 32.73 -2.15
N ALA A 137 -10.26 32.41 -1.21
CA ALA A 137 -10.54 33.23 -0.05
C ALA A 137 -9.29 33.31 0.84
N THR A 138 -9.08 34.43 1.50
CA THR A 138 -7.97 34.81 2.38
C THR A 138 -7.74 33.82 3.53
N ILE A 139 -7.31 32.60 3.18
CA ILE A 139 -7.00 31.58 4.17
C ILE A 139 -5.61 31.88 4.71
N SER A 140 -5.53 31.99 6.02
CA SER A 140 -4.27 32.16 6.72
C SER A 140 -3.30 31.04 6.32
N MET A 141 -2.11 31.39 5.84
CA MET A 141 -1.01 30.45 5.58
C MET A 141 -0.72 29.56 6.80
N ALA A 142 -0.97 30.09 8.00
CA ALA A 142 -0.86 29.33 9.26
C ALA A 142 -1.81 28.12 9.30
N LYS A 143 -3.05 28.24 8.84
CA LYS A 143 -4.01 27.11 8.80
C LYS A 143 -3.57 26.01 7.85
N LEU A 144 -3.03 26.37 6.67
CA LEU A 144 -2.51 25.39 5.73
C LEU A 144 -1.24 24.69 6.25
N GLN A 145 -0.38 25.41 6.98
CA GLN A 145 0.78 24.81 7.64
C GLN A 145 0.37 23.86 8.75
N GLU A 146 -0.62 24.24 9.56
CA GLU A 146 -1.19 23.39 10.61
C GLU A 146 -1.74 22.07 10.03
N LEU A 147 -2.53 22.13 8.96
CA LEU A 147 -3.04 20.92 8.31
C LEU A 147 -1.92 20.05 7.72
N LYS A 148 -0.88 20.65 7.14
CA LYS A 148 0.30 19.88 6.69
C LYS A 148 0.98 19.16 7.86
N PHE A 149 1.10 19.82 9.00
CA PHE A 149 1.67 19.23 10.21
C PHE A 149 0.80 18.06 10.70
N GLN A 150 -0.51 18.24 10.81
CA GLN A 150 -1.44 17.20 11.23
C GLN A 150 -1.42 15.98 10.27
N ILE A 151 -1.34 16.21 8.97
CA ILE A 151 -1.18 15.13 7.98
C ILE A 151 0.13 14.37 8.22
N ARG A 152 1.24 15.06 8.51
CA ARG A 152 2.52 14.40 8.82
C ARG A 152 2.43 13.55 10.08
N MET A 153 1.83 14.06 11.14
CA MET A 153 1.65 13.33 12.40
C MET A 153 0.80 12.08 12.19
N ALA A 154 -0.35 12.20 11.54
CA ALA A 154 -1.19 11.05 11.20
C ALA A 154 -0.47 10.00 10.33
N GLN A 155 0.42 10.42 9.42
CA GLN A 155 1.25 9.50 8.64
C GLN A 155 2.28 8.76 9.51
N ILE A 156 2.85 9.40 10.52
CA ILE A 156 3.78 8.78 11.48
C ILE A 156 3.04 7.73 12.30
N GLU A 157 1.87 8.09 12.85
CA GLU A 157 1.00 7.18 13.61
C GLU A 157 0.61 5.93 12.78
N MET A 158 0.21 6.13 11.54
CA MET A 158 -0.10 5.04 10.63
C MET A 158 1.10 4.12 10.37
N ARG A 159 2.30 4.70 10.15
CA ARG A 159 3.52 3.90 9.96
C ARG A 159 3.87 3.08 11.20
N ALA A 160 3.69 3.66 12.38
CA ALA A 160 3.91 2.96 13.65
C ALA A 160 2.91 1.78 13.82
N ALA A 161 1.63 2.01 13.53
CA ALA A 161 0.61 0.96 13.58
C ALA A 161 0.91 -0.19 12.61
N ILE A 162 1.34 0.12 11.37
CA ILE A 162 1.75 -0.90 10.39
C ILE A 162 2.98 -1.66 10.86
N LYS A 163 3.96 -0.97 11.47
CA LYS A 163 5.15 -1.63 12.00
C LYS A 163 4.79 -2.61 13.12
N GLN A 164 3.89 -2.20 14.02
CA GLN A 164 3.37 -3.07 15.08
C GLN A 164 2.61 -4.27 14.52
N TRP A 165 1.73 -4.06 13.54
CA TRP A 165 1.03 -5.13 12.83
C TRP A 165 2.02 -6.16 12.25
N ARG A 166 3.01 -5.70 11.50
CA ARG A 166 3.99 -6.58 10.87
C ARG A 166 4.87 -7.34 11.86
N ALA A 167 5.29 -6.65 12.93
CA ALA A 167 6.05 -7.29 14.00
C ALA A 167 5.23 -8.37 14.71
N PHE A 168 3.97 -8.11 14.99
CA PHE A 168 3.08 -9.08 15.61
C PHE A 168 2.79 -10.27 14.68
N ASN A 169 2.57 -10.01 13.39
CA ASN A 169 2.41 -11.07 12.39
C ASN A 169 3.66 -11.96 12.26
N SER A 170 4.86 -11.37 12.24
CA SER A 170 6.09 -12.17 12.17
C SER A 170 6.30 -13.00 13.43
N PHE A 171 6.04 -12.44 14.60
CA PHE A 171 6.08 -13.17 15.86
C PHE A 171 5.13 -14.39 15.86
N LEU A 172 3.89 -14.21 15.45
CA LEU A 172 2.92 -15.30 15.37
C LEU A 172 3.33 -16.39 14.36
N LEU A 173 3.90 -15.99 13.22
CA LEU A 173 4.39 -16.93 12.21
C LEU A 173 5.63 -17.70 12.65
N GLU A 174 6.46 -17.14 13.50
CA GLU A 174 7.62 -17.83 14.09
C GLU A 174 7.19 -18.81 15.18
N THR A 175 6.29 -18.40 16.06
CA THR A 175 5.77 -19.26 17.13
C THR A 175 4.91 -20.41 16.59
N ALA A 176 4.23 -20.23 15.48
CA ALA A 176 3.43 -21.29 14.83
C ALA A 176 4.28 -22.37 14.13
N LYS A 177 5.60 -22.25 14.08
CA LYS A 177 6.52 -23.24 13.51
C LYS A 177 7.00 -24.28 14.55
N ILE A 178 6.71 -24.04 15.82
CA ILE A 178 7.03 -24.92 16.94
C ILE A 178 5.85 -25.84 17.22
#